data_4bae97ee9f1d3d7dfb771573d5eaae93
#
_entry.id   4bae97ee9f1d3d7dfb771573d5eaae93
#
_cell.length_a   1.000
_cell.length_b   1.000
_cell.length_c   1.000
_cell.angle_alpha   90.00
_cell.angle_beta   90.00
_cell.angle_gamma   90.00
#
_symmetry.space_group_name_H-M   'P 1'
#
loop_
_entity.id
_entity.type
_entity.pdbx_description
1 polymer ?
#
loop_
_entity_poly.entity_id
_entity_poly.type
_entity_poly.pdbx_seq_one_letter_code
_entity_poly.pdbx_strand_id
1 'polypeptide(L)'
;FITVMVRQLMRRIVRKQIIENDVTALEHSPEGFLESINTVLHDNQVDKHLTMFSGSLNRKENRLKYAVGAQLPMPILVHDGKAEFLQGKGKPVGLFPNVDWVVYEIDLPEKFILITFSDGILEVLPQKSLADQEAYLLRKLAKVKPDIDEVLPALDIDIPKEPPDDIAILMIARGYHEG
;
A
#
# COMPACT_ATOMS: atom_id res chain seq x y z
N PHE A 1 11.91 0.10 16.08
CA PHE A 1 13.09 -0.36 15.33
C PHE A 1 12.80 -0.49 13.83
N ILE A 2 11.83 -1.32 13.43
CA ILE A 2 11.50 -1.57 12.01
C ILE A 2 11.14 -0.27 11.28
N THR A 3 10.29 0.57 11.86
CA THR A 3 9.89 1.85 11.29
C THR A 3 11.08 2.77 11.02
N VAL A 4 12.05 2.81 11.94
CA VAL A 4 13.28 3.61 11.78
C VAL A 4 14.13 3.05 10.65
N MET A 5 14.27 1.73 10.58
CA MET A 5 15.03 1.04 9.54
C MET A 5 14.44 1.28 8.14
N VAL A 6 13.12 1.08 7.97
CA VAL A 6 12.40 1.35 6.71
C VAL A 6 12.58 2.81 6.30
N ARG A 7 12.46 3.75 7.25
CA ARG A 7 12.69 5.17 6.98
C ARG A 7 14.13 5.47 6.54
N GLN A 8 15.12 4.81 7.12
CA GLN A 8 16.53 4.98 6.72
C GLN A 8 16.79 4.43 5.32
N LEU A 9 16.22 3.25 4.99
CA LEU A 9 16.31 2.68 3.64
C LEU A 9 15.66 3.59 2.61
N MET A 10 14.46 4.10 2.87
CA MET A 10 13.79 5.07 2.01
C MET A 10 14.62 6.33 1.80
N ARG A 11 15.18 6.90 2.88
CA ARG A 11 16.06 8.08 2.78
C ARG A 11 17.31 7.81 1.94
N ARG A 12 17.89 6.62 2.04
CA ARG A 12 19.07 6.24 1.25
C ARG A 12 18.73 6.18 -0.24
N ILE A 13 17.61 5.57 -0.60
CA ILE A 13 17.12 5.48 -1.98
C ILE A 13 16.86 6.88 -2.55
N VAL A 14 16.08 7.71 -1.84
CA VAL A 14 15.76 9.07 -2.26
C VAL A 14 17.05 9.92 -2.37
N ARG A 15 18.01 9.75 -1.47
CA ARG A 15 19.27 10.49 -1.49
C ARG A 15 20.12 10.11 -2.71
N LYS A 16 20.25 8.84 -3.02
CA LYS A 16 20.94 8.37 -4.25
C LYS A 16 20.31 8.98 -5.48
N GLN A 17 18.99 8.94 -5.56
CA GLN A 17 18.26 9.50 -6.67
C GLN A 17 18.46 11.00 -6.87
N ILE A 18 18.45 11.79 -5.78
CA ILE A 18 18.55 13.27 -5.85
C ILE A 18 20.00 13.71 -6.02
N ILE A 19 20.97 13.09 -5.31
CA ILE A 19 22.35 13.55 -5.24
C ILE A 19 23.21 12.94 -6.34
N GLU A 20 23.00 11.65 -6.62
CA GLU A 20 23.82 10.92 -7.60
C GLU A 20 23.20 10.98 -9.00
N ASN A 21 22.03 11.61 -9.16
CA ASN A 21 21.24 11.65 -10.39
C ASN A 21 21.10 10.24 -11.00
N ASP A 22 21.05 9.24 -10.12
CA ASP A 22 20.97 7.84 -10.48
C ASP A 22 19.49 7.51 -10.74
N VAL A 23 19.12 7.64 -12.02
CA VAL A 23 17.76 7.32 -12.48
C VAL A 23 17.43 5.85 -12.22
N THR A 24 18.46 4.97 -12.15
CA THR A 24 18.27 3.55 -11.85
C THR A 24 17.89 3.31 -10.38
N ALA A 25 18.19 4.24 -9.48
CA ALA A 25 17.72 4.16 -8.09
C ALA A 25 16.18 4.27 -7.96
N LEU A 26 15.52 4.88 -8.97
CA LEU A 26 14.04 4.87 -9.12
C LEU A 26 13.51 3.59 -9.75
N GLU A 27 14.34 2.94 -10.52
CA GLU A 27 14.05 1.64 -11.13
C GLU A 27 14.30 0.49 -10.16
N HIS A 28 14.72 0.75 -8.93
CA HIS A 28 14.62 -0.25 -7.89
C HIS A 28 13.17 -0.66 -7.82
N SER A 29 12.97 -1.80 -8.45
CA SER A 29 11.68 -2.42 -8.57
C SER A 29 11.06 -2.54 -7.18
N PRO A 30 9.76 -2.44 -7.06
CA PRO A 30 9.05 -2.58 -5.80
C PRO A 30 9.48 -3.81 -5.00
N GLU A 31 9.81 -4.92 -5.67
CA GLU A 31 10.30 -6.16 -5.06
C GLU A 31 11.70 -6.00 -4.45
N GLY A 32 12.60 -5.27 -5.11
CA GLY A 32 13.95 -5.01 -4.58
C GLY A 32 13.92 -4.23 -3.27
N PHE A 33 12.91 -3.40 -3.06
CA PHE A 33 12.69 -2.74 -1.78
C PHE A 33 12.26 -3.72 -0.69
N LEU A 34 11.31 -4.64 -1.00
CA LEU A 34 10.88 -5.70 -0.09
C LEU A 34 12.06 -6.64 0.24
N GLU A 35 12.86 -7.02 -0.75
CA GLU A 35 14.05 -7.85 -0.59
C GLU A 35 15.09 -7.18 0.33
N SER A 36 15.34 -5.89 0.13
CA SER A 36 16.27 -5.13 0.97
C SER A 36 15.85 -5.13 2.45
N ILE A 37 14.55 -4.96 2.73
CA ILE A 37 14.02 -5.02 4.09
C ILE A 37 14.13 -6.44 4.63
N ASN A 38 13.75 -7.43 3.84
CA ASN A 38 13.81 -8.84 4.21
C ASN A 38 15.22 -9.26 4.62
N THR A 39 16.21 -8.91 3.81
CA THR A 39 17.63 -9.17 4.09
C THR A 39 18.07 -8.52 5.40
N VAL A 40 17.75 -7.26 5.62
CA VAL A 40 18.13 -6.56 6.86
C VAL A 40 17.48 -7.19 8.09
N LEU A 41 16.22 -7.64 8.00
CA LEU A 41 15.56 -8.32 9.11
C LEU A 41 16.23 -9.67 9.44
N HIS A 42 16.59 -10.44 8.41
CA HIS A 42 17.29 -11.72 8.59
C HIS A 42 18.71 -11.54 9.10
N ASP A 43 19.52 -10.67 8.51
CA ASP A 43 20.91 -10.44 8.89
C ASP A 43 21.06 -9.97 10.33
N ASN A 44 20.08 -9.23 10.84
CA ASN A 44 20.05 -8.76 12.22
C ASN A 44 19.28 -9.69 13.16
N GLN A 45 18.87 -10.87 12.71
CA GLN A 45 18.11 -11.85 13.48
C GLN A 45 16.89 -11.23 14.19
N VAL A 46 16.20 -10.32 13.51
CA VAL A 46 15.00 -9.69 14.03
C VAL A 46 13.84 -10.66 13.90
N ASP A 47 13.39 -11.22 15.03
CA ASP A 47 12.22 -12.11 15.08
C ASP A 47 10.93 -11.28 14.94
N LYS A 48 10.81 -10.60 13.82
CA LYS A 48 9.67 -9.78 13.43
C LYS A 48 9.46 -9.87 11.92
N HIS A 49 8.22 -9.90 11.54
CA HIS A 49 7.81 -9.79 10.13
C HIS A 49 6.84 -8.61 9.97
N LEU A 50 6.65 -8.21 8.73
CA LEU A 50 5.71 -7.13 8.40
C LEU A 50 4.96 -7.43 7.11
N THR A 51 3.77 -6.88 7.03
CA THR A 51 2.99 -6.79 5.81
C THR A 51 3.32 -5.46 5.13
N MET A 52 3.43 -5.46 3.80
CA MET A 52 3.83 -4.26 3.08
C MET A 52 3.35 -4.28 1.64
N PHE A 53 2.90 -3.14 1.18
CA PHE A 53 2.74 -2.83 -0.23
C PHE A 53 3.85 -1.86 -0.65
N SER A 54 4.60 -2.24 -1.67
CA SER A 54 5.64 -1.39 -2.26
C SER A 54 5.24 -1.05 -3.69
N GLY A 55 5.23 0.23 -4.05
CA GLY A 55 4.82 0.66 -5.38
C GLY A 55 5.60 1.86 -5.89
N SER A 56 5.75 1.93 -7.21
CA SER A 56 6.33 3.04 -7.96
C SER A 56 5.33 3.52 -9.01
N LEU A 57 4.94 4.80 -8.90
CA LEU A 57 4.01 5.44 -9.82
C LEU A 57 4.77 6.28 -10.86
N ASN A 58 4.76 5.84 -12.11
CA ASN A 58 5.21 6.66 -13.23
C ASN A 58 4.09 7.65 -13.62
N ARG A 59 4.26 8.91 -13.21
CA ARG A 59 3.26 9.96 -13.44
C ARG A 59 3.11 10.39 -14.90
N LYS A 60 4.13 10.15 -15.74
CA LYS A 60 4.08 10.52 -17.17
C LYS A 60 3.30 9.49 -17.96
N GLU A 61 3.51 8.22 -17.67
CA GLU A 61 2.88 7.10 -18.35
C GLU A 61 1.59 6.63 -17.67
N ASN A 62 1.28 7.17 -16.50
CA ASN A 62 0.13 6.76 -15.70
C ASN A 62 0.17 5.27 -15.32
N ARG A 63 1.36 4.77 -15.00
CA ARG A 63 1.61 3.36 -14.79
C ARG A 63 2.08 3.10 -13.36
N LEU A 64 1.51 2.10 -12.72
CA LEU A 64 1.88 1.65 -11.40
C LEU A 64 2.56 0.29 -11.51
N LYS A 65 3.82 0.21 -11.01
CA LYS A 65 4.51 -1.05 -10.71
C LYS A 65 4.46 -1.30 -9.22
N TYR A 66 4.17 -2.52 -8.81
CA TYR A 66 4.08 -2.82 -7.38
C TYR A 66 4.41 -4.28 -7.06
N ALA A 67 4.76 -4.52 -5.80
CA ALA A 67 4.94 -5.83 -5.22
C ALA A 67 4.26 -5.89 -3.84
N VAL A 68 3.84 -7.08 -3.44
CA VAL A 68 3.02 -7.30 -2.25
C VAL A 68 3.76 -8.21 -1.27
N GLY A 69 3.99 -7.72 -0.07
CA GLY A 69 4.48 -8.48 1.08
C GLY A 69 3.32 -8.80 2.05
N ALA A 70 2.40 -9.69 1.64
CA ALA A 70 1.24 -10.12 2.45
C ALA A 70 0.33 -8.98 2.95
N GLN A 71 0.25 -7.85 2.23
CA GLN A 71 -0.62 -6.72 2.58
C GLN A 71 -2.10 -7.11 2.56
N LEU A 72 -2.82 -6.80 3.65
CA LEU A 72 -4.27 -6.91 3.79
C LEU A 72 -4.84 -5.67 4.51
N PRO A 73 -5.98 -5.14 4.05
CA PRO A 73 -6.56 -5.43 2.73
C PRO A 73 -5.65 -4.98 1.61
N MET A 74 -5.81 -5.55 0.44
CA MET A 74 -5.10 -5.08 -0.77
C MET A 74 -5.49 -3.64 -1.08
N PRO A 75 -4.60 -2.84 -1.71
CA PRO A 75 -4.96 -1.50 -2.14
C PRO A 75 -6.17 -1.50 -3.07
N ILE A 76 -7.01 -0.49 -2.92
CA ILE A 76 -8.26 -0.32 -3.67
C ILE A 76 -8.08 0.77 -4.70
N LEU A 77 -8.32 0.44 -5.96
CA LEU A 77 -8.39 1.39 -7.07
C LEU A 77 -9.84 1.78 -7.29
N VAL A 78 -10.10 3.09 -7.23
CA VAL A 78 -11.43 3.67 -7.49
C VAL A 78 -11.37 4.52 -8.75
N HIS A 79 -12.21 4.20 -9.72
CA HIS A 79 -12.36 4.94 -10.97
C HIS A 79 -13.76 4.70 -11.57
N ASP A 80 -14.28 5.62 -12.32
CA ASP A 80 -15.56 5.50 -13.03
C ASP A 80 -16.73 5.00 -12.15
N GLY A 81 -16.73 5.39 -10.86
CA GLY A 81 -17.75 4.98 -9.89
C GLY A 81 -17.67 3.51 -9.47
N LYS A 82 -16.55 2.86 -9.71
CA LYS A 82 -16.25 1.47 -9.30
C LYS A 82 -15.06 1.46 -8.37
N ALA A 83 -15.02 0.49 -7.48
CA ALA A 83 -13.88 0.18 -6.64
C ALA A 83 -13.48 -1.28 -6.83
N GLU A 84 -12.20 -1.54 -6.97
CA GLU A 84 -11.66 -2.88 -7.11
C GLU A 84 -10.33 -3.01 -6.39
N PHE A 85 -10.04 -4.19 -5.87
CA PHE A 85 -8.73 -4.46 -5.30
C PHE A 85 -7.68 -4.63 -6.40
N LEU A 86 -6.49 -4.10 -6.17
CA LEU A 86 -5.35 -4.47 -6.98
C LEU A 86 -5.10 -5.97 -6.87
N GLN A 87 -4.75 -6.60 -7.97
CA GLN A 87 -4.39 -8.01 -7.98
C GLN A 87 -3.00 -8.20 -7.39
N GLY A 88 -2.78 -9.30 -6.70
CA GLY A 88 -1.45 -9.63 -6.21
C GLY A 88 -1.45 -10.48 -4.95
N LYS A 89 -0.32 -11.10 -4.72
CA LYS A 89 -0.03 -11.88 -3.52
C LYS A 89 1.47 -11.90 -3.27
N GLY A 90 1.86 -12.12 -2.04
CA GLY A 90 3.25 -12.27 -1.65
C GLY A 90 3.37 -12.75 -0.21
N LYS A 91 4.56 -13.19 0.16
CA LYS A 91 4.88 -13.63 1.51
C LYS A 91 5.16 -12.42 2.40
N PRO A 92 4.92 -12.51 3.72
CA PRO A 92 5.34 -11.49 4.66
C PRO A 92 6.84 -11.22 4.58
N VAL A 93 7.24 -9.98 4.73
CA VAL A 93 8.64 -9.56 4.73
C VAL A 93 9.27 -9.87 6.08
N GLY A 94 10.43 -10.51 6.10
CA GLY A 94 11.16 -10.90 7.31
C GLY A 94 10.81 -12.29 7.84
N LEU A 95 9.81 -12.98 7.27
CA LEU A 95 9.38 -14.29 7.76
C LEU A 95 10.15 -15.46 7.11
N PHE A 96 10.53 -15.31 5.85
CA PHE A 96 11.21 -16.35 5.08
C PHE A 96 12.48 -15.81 4.44
N PRO A 97 13.59 -16.57 4.42
CA PRO A 97 14.74 -16.21 3.61
C PRO A 97 14.43 -16.43 2.11
N ASN A 98 15.12 -15.70 1.23
CA ASN A 98 15.10 -15.90 -0.22
C ASN A 98 13.66 -15.94 -0.79
N VAL A 99 12.92 -14.86 -0.63
CA VAL A 99 11.58 -14.72 -1.17
C VAL A 99 11.64 -14.01 -2.52
N ASP A 100 11.06 -14.64 -3.54
CA ASP A 100 10.81 -14.00 -4.83
C ASP A 100 9.45 -13.32 -4.79
N TRP A 101 9.42 -11.98 -4.69
CA TRP A 101 8.19 -11.21 -4.83
C TRP A 101 7.90 -10.93 -6.31
N VAL A 102 6.66 -11.20 -6.70
CA VAL A 102 6.18 -10.93 -8.05
C VAL A 102 5.95 -9.44 -8.22
N VAL A 103 6.45 -8.88 -9.33
CA VAL A 103 6.13 -7.52 -9.75
C VAL A 103 4.87 -7.54 -10.59
N TYR A 104 3.94 -6.70 -10.20
CA TYR A 104 2.71 -6.43 -10.96
C TYR A 104 2.83 -5.07 -11.61
N GLU A 105 2.26 -4.93 -12.80
CA GLU A 105 2.24 -3.66 -13.53
C GLU A 105 0.85 -3.42 -14.08
N ILE A 106 0.32 -2.23 -13.86
CA ILE A 106 -0.99 -1.83 -14.36
C ILE A 106 -0.93 -0.40 -14.93
N ASP A 107 -1.68 -0.18 -16.00
CA ASP A 107 -1.97 1.16 -16.49
C ASP A 107 -3.14 1.71 -15.67
N LEU A 108 -2.94 2.91 -15.12
CA LEU A 108 -3.97 3.58 -14.33
C LEU A 108 -4.84 4.46 -15.22
N PRO A 109 -6.14 4.58 -14.94
CA PRO A 109 -7.02 5.55 -15.61
C PRO A 109 -6.49 6.99 -15.47
N GLU A 110 -6.93 7.89 -16.34
CA GLU A 110 -6.59 9.32 -16.21
C GLU A 110 -7.11 9.93 -14.90
N LYS A 111 -8.26 9.42 -14.46
CA LYS A 111 -8.93 9.79 -13.20
C LYS A 111 -9.01 8.57 -12.30
N PHE A 112 -8.32 8.63 -11.17
CA PHE A 112 -8.36 7.53 -10.19
C PHE A 112 -8.12 8.01 -8.76
N ILE A 113 -8.55 7.18 -7.82
CA ILE A 113 -8.15 7.24 -6.42
C ILE A 113 -7.59 5.88 -6.06
N LEU A 114 -6.37 5.83 -5.55
CA LEU A 114 -5.76 4.63 -4.99
C LEU A 114 -5.74 4.78 -3.47
N ILE A 115 -6.36 3.85 -2.76
CA ILE A 115 -6.47 3.87 -1.30
C ILE A 115 -5.84 2.59 -0.76
N THR A 116 -5.00 2.73 0.26
CA THR A 116 -4.47 1.59 1.01
C THR A 116 -4.66 1.82 2.51
N PHE A 117 -4.91 0.75 3.22
CA PHE A 117 -5.13 0.71 4.67
C PHE A 117 -4.09 -0.17 5.34
N SER A 118 -3.83 0.08 6.63
CA SER A 118 -3.29 -0.97 7.50
C SER A 118 -4.37 -2.00 7.80
N ASP A 119 -3.97 -3.16 8.29
CA ASP A 119 -4.87 -4.27 8.67
C ASP A 119 -5.83 -3.91 9.80
N GLY A 120 -5.47 -2.95 10.65
CA GLY A 120 -6.36 -2.43 11.71
C GLY A 120 -7.73 -1.96 11.22
N ILE A 121 -7.88 -1.62 9.92
CA ILE A 121 -9.21 -1.30 9.37
C ILE A 121 -10.15 -2.50 9.43
N LEU A 122 -9.65 -3.72 9.26
CA LEU A 122 -10.47 -4.94 9.27
C LEU A 122 -11.01 -5.24 10.67
N GLU A 123 -10.31 -4.82 11.72
CA GLU A 123 -10.69 -5.03 13.11
C GLU A 123 -11.91 -4.19 13.54
N VAL A 124 -12.18 -3.09 12.82
CA VAL A 124 -13.30 -2.18 13.13
C VAL A 124 -14.48 -2.33 12.19
N LEU A 125 -14.37 -3.17 11.16
CA LEU A 125 -15.48 -3.45 10.26
C LEU A 125 -16.50 -4.37 10.94
N PRO A 126 -17.82 -4.12 10.76
CA PRO A 126 -18.87 -4.93 11.41
C PRO A 126 -19.01 -6.35 10.82
N GLN A 127 -18.44 -6.62 9.66
CA GLN A 127 -18.48 -7.92 8.99
C GLN A 127 -17.51 -8.90 9.67
N LYS A 128 -17.90 -10.18 9.75
CA LYS A 128 -17.13 -11.22 10.44
C LYS A 128 -16.16 -11.98 9.53
N SER A 129 -16.49 -12.11 8.24
CA SER A 129 -15.63 -12.81 7.28
C SER A 129 -14.82 -11.80 6.47
N LEU A 130 -13.59 -12.17 6.11
CA LEU A 130 -12.73 -11.35 5.26
C LEU A 130 -13.43 -11.01 3.93
N ALA A 131 -14.09 -11.98 3.30
CA ALA A 131 -14.79 -11.77 2.03
C ALA A 131 -15.92 -10.72 2.16
N ASP A 132 -16.67 -10.73 3.28
CA ASP A 132 -17.72 -9.74 3.52
C ASP A 132 -17.13 -8.35 3.84
N GLN A 133 -16.00 -8.30 4.55
CA GLN A 133 -15.25 -7.07 4.83
C GLN A 133 -14.73 -6.44 3.54
N GLU A 134 -14.13 -7.25 2.68
CA GLU A 134 -13.65 -6.80 1.36
C GLU A 134 -14.79 -6.28 0.48
N ALA A 135 -15.89 -7.02 0.39
CA ALA A 135 -17.09 -6.59 -0.34
C ALA A 135 -17.67 -5.28 0.22
N TYR A 136 -17.62 -5.11 1.55
CA TYR A 136 -18.08 -3.89 2.21
C TYR A 136 -17.20 -2.70 1.82
N LEU A 137 -15.86 -2.84 1.91
CA LEU A 137 -14.92 -1.79 1.53
C LEU A 137 -15.15 -1.34 0.08
N LEU A 138 -15.21 -2.27 -0.87
CA LEU A 138 -15.43 -1.94 -2.28
C LEU A 138 -16.77 -1.20 -2.49
N ARG A 139 -17.85 -1.68 -1.88
CA ARG A 139 -19.16 -1.05 -2.02
C ARG A 139 -19.19 0.38 -1.46
N LYS A 140 -18.55 0.60 -0.31
CA LYS A 140 -18.55 1.89 0.36
C LYS A 140 -17.64 2.90 -0.34
N LEU A 141 -16.49 2.45 -0.82
CA LEU A 141 -15.49 3.32 -1.43
C LEU A 141 -15.73 3.61 -2.92
N ALA A 142 -16.63 2.89 -3.58
CA ALA A 142 -16.91 3.09 -5.02
C ALA A 142 -17.28 4.53 -5.40
N LYS A 143 -17.80 5.32 -4.44
CA LYS A 143 -18.23 6.71 -4.63
C LYS A 143 -17.49 7.70 -3.74
N VAL A 144 -16.36 7.29 -3.16
CA VAL A 144 -15.56 8.17 -2.31
C VAL A 144 -15.02 9.34 -3.13
N LYS A 145 -14.97 10.50 -2.51
CA LYS A 145 -14.35 11.69 -3.11
C LYS A 145 -12.82 11.63 -2.96
N PRO A 146 -12.08 12.38 -3.79
CA PRO A 146 -10.61 12.45 -3.74
C PRO A 146 -10.11 13.30 -2.56
N ASP A 147 -10.66 13.07 -1.38
CA ASP A 147 -10.34 13.72 -0.13
C ASP A 147 -10.12 12.66 0.95
N ILE A 148 -8.97 12.69 1.58
CA ILE A 148 -8.59 11.72 2.62
C ILE A 148 -9.57 11.75 3.80
N ASP A 149 -10.09 12.92 4.15
CA ASP A 149 -11.01 13.09 5.27
C ASP A 149 -12.41 12.51 4.98
N GLU A 150 -12.73 12.24 3.71
CA GLU A 150 -13.98 11.59 3.31
C GLU A 150 -13.92 10.06 3.35
N VAL A 151 -12.72 9.45 3.46
CA VAL A 151 -12.56 7.99 3.40
C VAL A 151 -13.24 7.30 4.58
N LEU A 152 -12.95 7.70 5.80
CA LEU A 152 -13.56 7.10 7.00
C LEU A 152 -15.04 7.38 7.11
N PRO A 153 -15.54 8.61 6.87
CA PRO A 153 -16.99 8.86 6.79
C PRO A 153 -17.71 8.02 5.72
N ALA A 154 -17.09 7.81 4.56
CA ALA A 154 -17.66 6.97 3.51
C ALA A 154 -17.83 5.50 3.92
N LEU A 155 -16.98 5.01 4.81
CA LEU A 155 -17.09 3.66 5.35
C LEU A 155 -18.24 3.50 6.33
N ASP A 156 -18.73 4.60 6.93
CA ASP A 156 -19.86 4.57 7.86
C ASP A 156 -19.67 3.53 8.99
N ILE A 157 -18.49 3.61 9.62
CA ILE A 157 -18.08 2.74 10.72
C ILE A 157 -17.85 3.56 11.98
N ASP A 158 -18.13 2.97 13.12
CA ASP A 158 -17.81 3.55 14.42
C ASP A 158 -16.42 3.08 14.86
N ILE A 159 -15.47 4.00 14.85
CA ILE A 159 -14.10 3.71 15.29
C ILE A 159 -14.02 4.00 16.80
N PRO A 160 -13.73 3.00 17.64
CA PRO A 160 -13.58 3.22 19.07
C PRO A 160 -12.41 4.16 19.36
N LYS A 161 -12.46 4.85 20.52
CA LYS A 161 -11.35 5.74 20.94
C LYS A 161 -10.00 5.03 21.04
N GLU A 162 -10.02 3.75 21.39
CA GLU A 162 -8.90 2.84 21.44
C GLU A 162 -9.22 1.66 20.52
N PRO A 163 -8.89 1.75 19.23
CA PRO A 163 -9.10 0.64 18.31
C PRO A 163 -8.19 -0.54 18.68
N PRO A 164 -8.59 -1.79 18.37
CA PRO A 164 -7.79 -2.97 18.67
C PRO A 164 -6.39 -2.94 18.02
N ASP A 165 -6.26 -2.27 16.88
CA ASP A 165 -5.01 -2.06 16.17
C ASP A 165 -4.98 -0.68 15.50
N ASP A 166 -3.78 -0.20 15.16
CA ASP A 166 -3.57 1.10 14.52
C ASP A 166 -4.15 1.14 13.11
N ILE A 167 -4.96 2.16 12.83
CA ILE A 167 -5.55 2.39 11.51
C ILE A 167 -4.77 3.48 10.79
N ALA A 168 -4.07 3.09 9.73
CA ALA A 168 -3.41 4.01 8.81
C ALA A 168 -4.06 3.99 7.44
N ILE A 169 -4.18 5.15 6.82
CA ILE A 169 -4.76 5.32 5.48
C ILE A 169 -3.79 6.13 4.63
N LEU A 170 -3.51 5.63 3.44
CA LEU A 170 -2.81 6.39 2.40
C LEU A 170 -3.71 6.49 1.19
N MET A 171 -3.86 7.71 0.65
CA MET A 171 -4.62 7.97 -0.56
C MET A 171 -3.76 8.70 -1.59
N ILE A 172 -3.83 8.27 -2.83
CA ILE A 172 -3.28 8.96 -4.00
C ILE A 172 -4.45 9.21 -4.94
N ALA A 173 -4.72 10.47 -5.26
CA ALA A 173 -5.76 10.85 -6.23
C ALA A 173 -5.15 11.61 -7.40
N ARG A 174 -5.67 11.37 -8.61
CA ARG A 174 -5.27 12.06 -9.83
C ARG A 174 -6.47 12.33 -10.72
N GLY A 175 -6.39 13.45 -11.49
CA GLY A 175 -7.42 13.82 -12.45
C GLY A 175 -8.62 14.57 -11.85
N TYR A 176 -8.58 14.83 -10.55
CA TYR A 176 -9.56 15.67 -9.86
C TYR A 176 -8.94 17.06 -9.69
N HIS A 177 -9.33 17.98 -10.55
CA HIS A 177 -8.97 19.38 -10.39
C HIS A 177 -9.98 20.00 -9.44
N GLU A 178 -9.51 20.71 -8.43
CA GLU A 178 -10.35 21.66 -7.72
C GLU A 178 -10.76 22.71 -8.74
N GLY A 179 -12.06 22.83 -8.99
CA GLY A 179 -12.64 23.86 -9.84
C GLY A 179 -12.70 25.20 -9.12
#